data_3a9849068d949dd87f8b5526250a60bd
#
_entry.id   3a9849068d949dd87f8b5526250a60bd
#
_cell.length_a   1.000
_cell.length_b   1.000
_cell.length_c   1.000
_cell.angle_alpha   90.00
_cell.angle_beta   90.00
_cell.angle_gamma   90.00
#
_symmetry.space_group_name_H-M   'P 1'
#
loop_
_entity.id
_entity.type
_entity.pdbx_description
1 polymer ?
#
loop_
_entity_poly.entity_id
_entity_poly.type
_entity_poly.pdbx_seq_one_letter_code
_entity_poly.pdbx_strand_id
1 'polypeptide(L)'
;MGRYDNGCLLKTNLTKAEACGYSLKQITDIYLANYKEVDSALKESATFEGWEITGVTGNCTWYHIEPAKDSTSYNDDLVIGGNGSKYRTHSMTFSFNGAYDADMAEALDMLSLGRFCAVLHTSDGNYIMMGRLTGLEATAASSLSEAAADGQNGITVTLECNTTEPVLPMSSEAYNAVLGNIYEAGA
;
A
#
# COMPACT_ATOMS: atom_id res chain seq x y z
N MET A 1 3.36 -12.70 -21.93
CA MET A 1 2.00 -13.26 -22.01
C MET A 1 1.09 -12.30 -21.25
N GLY A 2 0.13 -11.61 -21.89
CA GLY A 2 -0.68 -10.59 -21.24
C GLY A 2 -1.60 -11.21 -20.19
N ARG A 3 -1.90 -10.48 -19.11
CA ARG A 3 -2.76 -10.94 -18.01
C ARG A 3 -4.17 -11.37 -18.46
N TYR A 4 -4.64 -10.87 -19.60
CA TYR A 4 -5.98 -11.09 -20.14
C TYR A 4 -6.00 -11.89 -21.44
N ASP A 5 -4.90 -12.54 -21.84
CA ASP A 5 -4.76 -13.26 -23.13
C ASP A 5 -5.78 -14.39 -23.32
N ASN A 6 -6.45 -14.84 -22.28
CA ASN A 6 -7.44 -15.91 -22.33
C ASN A 6 -8.87 -15.42 -22.03
N GLY A 7 -9.12 -14.14 -22.19
CA GLY A 7 -10.43 -13.54 -21.86
C GLY A 7 -10.66 -13.41 -20.34
N CYS A 8 -11.86 -12.96 -19.96
CA CYS A 8 -12.24 -12.74 -18.55
C CYS A 8 -12.85 -13.98 -17.90
N LEU A 9 -12.23 -15.14 -18.10
CA LEU A 9 -12.73 -16.42 -17.57
C LEU A 9 -12.02 -16.78 -16.26
N LEU A 10 -12.80 -17.27 -15.30
CA LEU A 10 -12.26 -17.81 -14.06
C LEU A 10 -11.46 -19.10 -14.37
N LYS A 11 -10.25 -19.19 -13.82
CA LYS A 11 -9.32 -20.31 -14.10
C LYS A 11 -8.95 -21.14 -12.89
N THR A 12 -9.38 -20.74 -11.70
CA THR A 12 -9.04 -21.44 -10.47
C THR A 12 -10.26 -21.57 -9.57
N ASN A 13 -10.26 -22.57 -8.72
CA ASN A 13 -11.27 -22.75 -7.70
C ASN A 13 -11.03 -21.75 -6.58
N LEU A 14 -12.11 -21.11 -6.13
CA LEU A 14 -12.10 -20.27 -4.94
C LEU A 14 -12.62 -21.10 -3.77
N THR A 15 -11.72 -21.76 -3.07
CA THR A 15 -12.05 -22.60 -1.92
C THR A 15 -11.67 -21.89 -0.62
N LYS A 16 -12.47 -22.12 0.43
CA LYS A 16 -12.12 -21.66 1.77
C LYS A 16 -10.90 -22.43 2.27
N ALA A 17 -9.86 -21.72 2.67
CA ALA A 17 -8.75 -22.33 3.40
C ALA A 17 -9.25 -22.80 4.76
N GLU A 18 -9.15 -24.10 5.05
CA GLU A 18 -9.41 -24.63 6.38
C GLU A 18 -8.18 -24.33 7.25
N ALA A 19 -8.30 -23.33 8.10
CA ALA A 19 -7.29 -23.04 9.12
C ALA A 19 -7.74 -23.60 10.47
N CYS A 20 -7.01 -24.57 10.96
CA CYS A 20 -7.12 -25.01 12.35
C CYS A 20 -6.19 -24.14 13.19
N GLY A 21 -6.72 -23.08 13.79
CA GLY A 21 -5.94 -22.23 14.68
C GLY A 21 -6.36 -20.76 14.66
N TYR A 22 -5.69 -19.97 15.48
CA TYR A 22 -5.87 -18.53 15.50
C TYR A 22 -5.14 -17.91 14.32
N SER A 23 -5.82 -17.04 13.55
CA SER A 23 -5.23 -16.29 12.45
C SER A 23 -5.45 -14.80 12.71
N LEU A 24 -4.36 -14.04 12.80
CA LEU A 24 -4.37 -12.60 12.88
C LEU A 24 -3.84 -12.05 11.56
N LYS A 25 -4.65 -11.25 10.88
CA LYS A 25 -4.28 -10.62 9.61
C LYS A 25 -4.25 -9.11 9.82
N GLN A 26 -3.15 -8.64 10.36
CA GLN A 26 -2.89 -7.20 10.56
C GLN A 26 -1.83 -6.74 9.59
N ILE A 27 -1.92 -5.49 9.17
CA ILE A 27 -0.83 -4.82 8.48
C ILE A 27 0.14 -4.34 9.56
N THR A 28 1.36 -4.87 9.50
CA THR A 28 2.42 -4.57 10.49
C THR A 28 3.30 -3.43 10.01
N ASP A 29 3.56 -3.36 8.70
CA ASP A 29 4.48 -2.41 8.13
C ASP A 29 3.92 -1.83 6.83
N ILE A 30 4.18 -0.56 6.61
CA ILE A 30 3.84 0.18 5.40
C ILE A 30 5.12 0.78 4.84
N TYR A 31 5.35 0.60 3.56
CA TYR A 31 6.45 1.23 2.84
C TYR A 31 5.86 2.11 1.76
N LEU A 32 6.15 3.41 1.81
CA LEU A 32 5.74 4.38 0.81
C LEU A 32 6.93 4.80 -0.04
N ALA A 33 6.74 4.86 -1.33
CA ALA A 33 7.70 5.49 -2.24
C ALA A 33 7.03 6.64 -2.98
N ASN A 34 7.77 7.72 -3.22
CA ASN A 34 7.29 8.83 -4.02
C ASN A 34 6.96 8.34 -5.43
N TYR A 35 5.74 8.55 -5.88
CA TYR A 35 5.26 8.03 -7.17
C TYR A 35 6.09 8.54 -8.35
N LYS A 36 6.64 9.75 -8.27
CA LYS A 36 7.50 10.34 -9.30
C LYS A 36 8.80 9.54 -9.49
N GLU A 37 9.36 8.97 -8.42
CA GLU A 37 10.56 8.12 -8.46
C GLU A 37 10.22 6.71 -8.96
N VAL A 38 9.04 6.22 -8.61
CA VAL A 38 8.52 4.90 -8.96
C VAL A 38 8.09 4.80 -10.43
N ASP A 39 7.69 5.92 -11.05
CA ASP A 39 7.04 5.94 -12.35
C ASP A 39 7.87 5.28 -13.46
N SER A 40 9.18 5.49 -13.48
CA SER A 40 10.05 4.86 -14.46
C SER A 40 10.51 3.45 -14.07
N ALA A 41 10.62 3.18 -12.76
CA ALA A 41 11.21 1.95 -12.25
C ALA A 41 10.21 0.81 -12.08
N LEU A 42 9.00 1.09 -11.60
CA LEU A 42 8.00 0.08 -11.26
C LEU A 42 6.96 -0.18 -12.33
N LYS A 43 6.67 0.77 -13.20
CA LYS A 43 5.75 0.54 -14.31
C LYS A 43 6.33 -0.35 -15.41
N GLU A 44 7.60 -0.14 -15.73
CA GLU A 44 8.27 -0.78 -16.86
C GLU A 44 9.16 -1.96 -16.45
N SER A 45 9.66 -1.96 -15.23
CA SER A 45 10.69 -2.91 -14.78
C SER A 45 10.23 -3.91 -13.73
N ALA A 46 8.99 -3.85 -13.25
CA ALA A 46 8.47 -4.92 -12.41
C ALA A 46 8.32 -6.21 -13.21
N THR A 47 8.94 -7.27 -12.72
CA THR A 47 8.77 -8.61 -13.28
C THR A 47 7.59 -9.30 -12.63
N PHE A 48 6.86 -10.10 -13.41
CA PHE A 48 5.65 -10.76 -12.97
C PHE A 48 5.67 -12.24 -13.27
N GLU A 49 5.14 -13.02 -12.33
CA GLU A 49 4.70 -14.38 -12.58
C GLU A 49 3.18 -14.44 -12.41
N GLY A 50 2.44 -14.45 -13.53
CA GLY A 50 0.98 -14.31 -13.52
C GLY A 50 0.52 -12.97 -12.93
N TRP A 51 -0.05 -12.99 -11.74
CA TRP A 51 -0.55 -11.83 -11.00
C TRP A 51 0.37 -11.39 -9.84
N GLU A 52 1.44 -12.11 -9.59
CA GLU A 52 2.41 -11.84 -8.55
C GLU A 52 3.58 -11.00 -9.09
N ILE A 53 4.00 -10.01 -8.33
CA ILE A 53 5.22 -9.25 -8.59
C ILE A 53 6.39 -10.07 -8.03
N THR A 54 7.26 -10.55 -8.91
CA THR A 54 8.43 -11.38 -8.53
C THR A 54 9.72 -10.60 -8.48
N GLY A 55 9.75 -9.38 -9.00
CA GLY A 55 10.92 -8.51 -8.94
C GLY A 55 10.55 -7.05 -9.06
N VAL A 56 11.26 -6.24 -8.30
CA VAL A 56 11.22 -4.77 -8.36
C VAL A 56 12.63 -4.32 -8.71
N THR A 57 12.81 -3.76 -9.90
CA THR A 57 14.09 -3.20 -10.33
C THR A 57 13.94 -1.69 -10.41
N GLY A 58 14.83 -0.96 -9.76
CA GLY A 58 14.85 0.49 -9.78
C GLY A 58 15.31 1.06 -8.43
N ASN A 59 15.99 2.20 -8.48
CA ASN A 59 16.48 2.89 -7.30
C ASN A 59 15.44 3.91 -6.82
N CYS A 60 14.30 3.43 -6.33
CA CYS A 60 13.38 4.30 -5.59
C CYS A 60 13.61 4.14 -4.10
N THR A 61 13.55 5.24 -3.38
CA THR A 61 13.66 5.24 -1.93
C THR A 61 12.31 4.91 -1.31
N TRP A 62 12.30 3.97 -0.37
CA TRP A 62 11.12 3.57 0.37
C TRP A 62 11.16 4.14 1.79
N TYR A 63 10.07 4.73 2.21
CA TYR A 63 9.90 5.29 3.55
C TYR A 63 9.07 4.32 4.38
N HIS A 64 9.64 3.82 5.46
CA HIS A 64 8.98 2.88 6.36
C HIS A 64 8.08 3.62 7.34
N ILE A 65 6.86 3.15 7.49
CA ILE A 65 5.89 3.63 8.47
C ILE A 65 5.44 2.44 9.31
N GLU A 66 5.62 2.53 10.60
CA GLU A 66 5.07 1.60 11.58
C GLU A 66 3.69 2.11 12.04
N PRO A 67 2.60 1.51 11.56
CA PRO A 67 1.28 1.97 11.95
C PRO A 67 0.97 1.60 13.40
N ALA A 68 0.08 2.37 14.03
CA ALA A 68 -0.47 2.00 15.33
C ALA A 68 -1.20 0.65 15.22
N LYS A 69 -1.15 -0.13 16.28
CA LYS A 69 -1.78 -1.45 16.32
C LYS A 69 -3.27 -1.36 15.95
N ASP A 70 -3.74 -2.26 15.11
CA ASP A 70 -5.13 -2.36 14.66
C ASP A 70 -5.69 -1.12 13.94
N SER A 71 -4.81 -0.24 13.43
CA SER A 71 -5.21 1.05 12.84
C SER A 71 -5.17 1.09 11.31
N THR A 72 -4.65 0.04 10.67
CA THR A 72 -4.45 0.04 9.22
C THR A 72 -5.44 -0.87 8.54
N SER A 73 -6.06 -0.35 7.49
CA SER A 73 -6.92 -1.10 6.59
C SER A 73 -6.65 -0.71 5.14
N TYR A 74 -6.94 -1.62 4.21
CA TYR A 74 -6.97 -1.30 2.79
C TYR A 74 -8.19 -1.92 2.12
N ASN A 75 -8.63 -1.31 1.03
CA ASN A 75 -9.70 -1.79 0.17
C ASN A 75 -9.26 -1.76 -1.31
N ASP A 76 -9.84 -2.65 -2.07
CA ASP A 76 -9.70 -2.72 -3.53
C ASP A 76 -11.09 -2.95 -4.12
N ASP A 77 -11.79 -1.87 -4.43
CA ASP A 77 -13.18 -1.88 -4.83
C ASP A 77 -13.34 -1.80 -6.35
N LEU A 78 -14.18 -2.66 -6.93
CA LEU A 78 -14.61 -2.53 -8.31
C LEU A 78 -15.66 -1.42 -8.42
N VAL A 79 -15.40 -0.46 -9.28
CA VAL A 79 -16.35 0.61 -9.62
C VAL A 79 -16.81 0.46 -11.06
N ILE A 80 -18.13 0.60 -11.27
CA ILE A 80 -18.75 0.61 -12.60
C ILE A 80 -19.30 2.02 -12.83
N GLY A 81 -18.66 2.74 -13.77
CA GLY A 81 -19.11 4.06 -14.15
C GLY A 81 -20.45 4.03 -14.90
N GLY A 82 -21.17 5.14 -14.87
CA GLY A 82 -22.47 5.27 -15.54
C GLY A 82 -22.44 5.06 -17.08
N ASN A 83 -21.26 5.16 -17.68
CA ASN A 83 -21.00 4.85 -19.09
C ASN A 83 -20.59 3.39 -19.34
N GLY A 84 -20.63 2.52 -18.32
CA GLY A 84 -20.24 1.12 -18.40
C GLY A 84 -18.72 0.88 -18.27
N SER A 85 -17.90 1.91 -18.08
CA SER A 85 -16.49 1.74 -17.80
C SER A 85 -16.29 1.03 -16.45
N LYS A 86 -15.27 0.15 -16.36
CA LYS A 86 -14.91 -0.55 -15.14
C LYS A 86 -13.52 -0.14 -14.74
N TYR A 87 -13.37 0.26 -13.50
CA TYR A 87 -12.09 0.57 -12.87
C TYR A 87 -12.10 0.13 -11.42
N ARG A 88 -10.99 0.20 -10.76
CA ARG A 88 -10.84 -0.14 -9.35
C ARG A 88 -10.42 1.08 -8.55
N THR A 89 -10.88 1.17 -7.34
CA THR A 89 -10.42 2.16 -6.37
C THR A 89 -9.61 1.44 -5.31
N HIS A 90 -8.34 1.79 -5.23
CA HIS A 90 -7.51 1.41 -4.09
C HIS A 90 -7.62 2.49 -3.03
N SER A 91 -7.89 2.09 -1.80
CA SER A 91 -7.94 2.96 -0.64
C SER A 91 -7.20 2.30 0.52
N MET A 92 -6.41 3.07 1.25
CA MET A 92 -5.78 2.63 2.48
C MET A 92 -5.87 3.73 3.53
N THR A 93 -6.16 3.32 4.77
CA THR A 93 -6.16 4.21 5.93
C THR A 93 -5.21 3.65 6.97
N PHE A 94 -4.39 4.49 7.54
CA PHE A 94 -3.48 4.13 8.62
C PHE A 94 -3.34 5.26 9.61
N SER A 95 -3.06 4.89 10.85
CA SER A 95 -2.75 5.87 11.91
C SER A 95 -1.39 5.54 12.50
N PHE A 96 -0.67 6.53 12.92
CA PHE A 96 0.56 6.36 13.66
C PHE A 96 0.60 7.31 14.84
N ASN A 97 1.17 6.84 15.93
CA ASN A 97 1.32 7.59 17.17
C ASN A 97 2.69 8.25 17.20
N GLY A 98 2.75 9.50 17.58
CA GLY A 98 4.01 10.21 17.70
C GLY A 98 3.82 11.58 18.34
N ALA A 99 4.91 12.15 18.83
CA ALA A 99 4.89 13.54 19.24
C ALA A 99 4.71 14.42 18.00
N TYR A 100 3.80 15.39 18.09
CA TYR A 100 3.59 16.35 17.01
C TYR A 100 4.68 17.42 17.10
N ASP A 101 5.77 17.21 16.44
CA ASP A 101 6.91 18.14 16.30
C ASP A 101 7.01 18.69 14.88
N ALA A 102 8.08 19.42 14.59
CA ALA A 102 8.27 20.03 13.27
C ALA A 102 8.44 19.00 12.16
N ASP A 103 9.13 17.91 12.41
CA ASP A 103 9.39 16.84 11.44
C ASP A 103 8.09 16.09 11.12
N MET A 104 7.26 15.86 12.14
CA MET A 104 5.96 15.24 11.98
C MET A 104 4.98 16.14 11.21
N ALA A 105 5.01 17.45 11.45
CA ALA A 105 4.20 18.41 10.73
C ALA A 105 4.58 18.47 9.24
N GLU A 106 5.88 18.47 8.93
CA GLU A 106 6.38 18.40 7.57
C GLU A 106 5.99 17.09 6.88
N ALA A 107 6.16 15.95 7.56
CA ALA A 107 5.78 14.65 7.03
C ALA A 107 4.29 14.58 6.70
N LEU A 108 3.42 15.12 7.57
CA LEU A 108 1.97 15.17 7.33
C LEU A 108 1.62 16.04 6.13
N ASP A 109 2.27 17.19 5.98
CA ASP A 109 2.05 18.08 4.83
C ASP A 109 2.50 17.40 3.52
N MET A 110 3.66 16.75 3.53
CA MET A 110 4.16 15.99 2.39
C MET A 110 3.25 14.80 2.03
N LEU A 111 2.74 14.07 3.03
CA LEU A 111 1.76 13.00 2.82
C LEU A 111 0.44 13.52 2.25
N SER A 112 0.04 14.73 2.66
CA SER A 112 -1.21 15.35 2.19
C SER A 112 -1.13 15.85 0.74
N LEU A 113 0.04 16.28 0.29
CA LEU A 113 0.25 16.88 -1.02
C LEU A 113 0.89 15.93 -2.04
N GLY A 114 1.50 14.85 -1.55
CA GLY A 114 2.25 13.92 -2.35
C GLY A 114 1.40 12.87 -3.06
N ARG A 115 2.06 12.12 -3.94
CA ARG A 115 1.53 10.93 -4.59
C ARG A 115 2.49 9.78 -4.34
N PHE A 116 1.95 8.62 -3.96
CA PHE A 116 2.76 7.50 -3.45
C PHE A 116 2.41 6.18 -4.09
N CYS A 117 3.36 5.26 -4.12
CA CYS A 117 3.14 3.83 -4.24
C CYS A 117 3.31 3.20 -2.86
N ALA A 118 2.49 2.25 -2.50
CA ALA A 118 2.53 1.60 -1.20
C ALA A 118 2.82 0.11 -1.32
N VAL A 119 3.66 -0.39 -0.41
CA VAL A 119 3.84 -1.83 -0.14
C VAL A 119 3.41 -2.06 1.30
N LEU A 120 2.53 -3.03 1.49
CA LEU A 120 1.98 -3.44 2.78
C LEU A 120 2.52 -4.81 3.14
N HIS A 121 3.00 -4.97 4.36
CA HIS A 121 3.37 -6.24 4.95
C HIS A 121 2.33 -6.64 5.98
N THR A 122 1.86 -7.87 5.92
CA THR A 122 0.86 -8.40 6.83
C THR A 122 1.47 -9.41 7.80
N SER A 123 0.90 -9.53 8.99
CA SER A 123 1.40 -10.43 10.05
C SER A 123 1.37 -11.91 9.68
N ASP A 124 0.64 -12.30 8.63
CA ASP A 124 0.62 -13.65 8.07
C ASP A 124 1.68 -13.87 6.95
N GLY A 125 2.58 -12.90 6.75
CA GLY A 125 3.70 -12.99 5.83
C GLY A 125 3.36 -12.72 4.37
N ASN A 126 2.23 -12.07 4.09
CA ASN A 126 1.89 -11.64 2.75
C ASN A 126 2.37 -10.20 2.49
N TYR A 127 2.75 -9.95 1.26
CA TYR A 127 3.18 -8.64 0.78
C TYR A 127 2.26 -8.19 -0.34
N ILE A 128 1.82 -6.93 -0.28
CA ILE A 128 0.81 -6.39 -1.19
C ILE A 128 1.27 -5.03 -1.70
N MET A 129 1.21 -4.82 -3.02
CA MET A 129 1.51 -3.53 -3.64
C MET A 129 0.23 -2.83 -4.10
N MET A 130 0.14 -1.53 -3.81
CA MET A 130 -0.97 -0.65 -4.18
C MET A 130 -0.46 0.62 -4.88
N GLY A 131 -1.30 1.21 -5.71
CA GLY A 131 -1.01 2.51 -6.33
C GLY A 131 0.10 2.50 -7.39
N ARG A 132 0.51 1.34 -7.89
CA ARG A 132 1.62 1.21 -8.84
C ARG A 132 1.42 1.97 -10.15
N LEU A 133 0.22 1.94 -10.72
CA LEU A 133 -0.04 2.54 -12.03
C LEU A 133 -0.39 4.03 -11.99
N THR A 134 -1.09 4.46 -10.94
CA THR A 134 -1.67 5.81 -10.89
C THR A 134 -1.20 6.61 -9.69
N GLY A 135 -0.61 5.95 -8.69
CA GLY A 135 -0.21 6.58 -7.42
C GLY A 135 -1.40 6.87 -6.51
N LEU A 136 -1.17 6.69 -5.22
CA LEU A 136 -2.10 7.00 -4.15
C LEU A 136 -1.95 8.47 -3.77
N GLU A 137 -3.05 9.18 -3.63
CA GLU A 137 -3.11 10.58 -3.18
C GLU A 137 -3.94 10.68 -1.90
N ALA A 138 -3.62 11.62 -1.02
CA ALA A 138 -4.38 11.79 0.20
C ALA A 138 -5.78 12.35 -0.08
N THR A 139 -6.78 11.66 0.45
CA THR A 139 -8.18 12.13 0.46
C THR A 139 -8.60 12.64 1.84
N ALA A 140 -7.90 12.22 2.89
CA ALA A 140 -8.05 12.74 4.24
C ALA A 140 -6.72 12.65 4.99
N ALA A 141 -6.43 13.67 5.77
CA ALA A 141 -5.32 13.69 6.71
C ALA A 141 -5.74 14.48 7.94
N SER A 142 -5.54 13.92 9.12
CA SER A 142 -5.89 14.57 10.37
C SER A 142 -4.87 14.28 11.46
N SER A 143 -4.62 15.27 12.30
CA SER A 143 -3.92 15.05 13.56
C SER A 143 -4.93 15.18 14.70
N LEU A 144 -4.88 14.25 15.64
CA LEU A 144 -5.79 14.17 16.75
C LEU A 144 -5.01 14.09 18.07
N SER A 145 -5.47 14.87 19.04
CA SER A 145 -5.01 14.76 20.42
C SER A 145 -6.23 14.74 21.33
N GLU A 146 -6.49 13.60 21.94
CA GLU A 146 -7.59 13.43 22.88
C GLU A 146 -7.11 13.65 24.32
N ALA A 147 -7.95 14.29 25.12
CA ALA A 147 -7.62 14.62 26.52
C ALA A 147 -7.75 13.42 27.48
N ALA A 148 -8.37 12.33 27.05
CA ALA A 148 -8.53 11.13 27.85
C ALA A 148 -7.21 10.35 27.98
N ALA A 149 -6.98 9.70 29.12
CA ALA A 149 -5.76 8.95 29.35
C ALA A 149 -5.59 7.72 28.42
N ASP A 150 -6.70 7.24 27.87
CA ASP A 150 -6.82 6.17 26.86
C ASP A 150 -7.14 6.71 25.47
N GLY A 151 -7.12 8.04 25.31
CA GLY A 151 -7.40 8.74 24.07
C GLY A 151 -6.32 8.52 23.00
N GLN A 152 -6.74 8.58 21.75
CA GLN A 152 -5.80 8.49 20.63
C GLN A 152 -5.10 9.84 20.42
N ASN A 153 -3.78 9.79 20.43
CA ASN A 153 -2.94 10.90 20.02
C ASN A 153 -2.13 10.45 18.82
N GLY A 154 -2.30 11.10 17.69
CA GLY A 154 -1.58 10.69 16.49
C GLY A 154 -2.13 11.31 15.23
N ILE A 155 -1.64 10.79 14.13
CA ILE A 155 -2.02 11.21 12.78
C ILE A 155 -2.74 10.05 12.11
N THR A 156 -3.85 10.36 11.44
CA THR A 156 -4.57 9.42 10.58
C THR A 156 -4.55 9.95 9.15
N VAL A 157 -4.16 9.11 8.22
CA VAL A 157 -4.10 9.44 6.80
C VAL A 157 -4.89 8.41 6.00
N THR A 158 -5.67 8.88 5.04
CA THR A 158 -6.32 8.05 4.03
C THR A 158 -5.77 8.41 2.67
N LEU A 159 -5.24 7.41 1.97
CA LEU A 159 -4.71 7.53 0.62
C LEU A 159 -5.58 6.74 -0.34
N GLU A 160 -5.90 7.31 -1.50
CA GLU A 160 -6.74 6.66 -2.51
C GLU A 160 -6.21 6.88 -3.93
N CYS A 161 -6.54 5.95 -4.82
CA CYS A 161 -6.38 6.15 -6.26
C CYS A 161 -7.39 5.32 -7.06
N ASN A 162 -7.71 5.82 -8.25
CA ASN A 162 -8.44 5.06 -9.25
C ASN A 162 -7.45 4.41 -10.22
N THR A 163 -7.60 3.13 -10.47
CA THR A 163 -6.67 2.35 -11.29
C THR A 163 -7.41 1.28 -12.11
N THR A 164 -6.73 0.70 -13.07
CA THR A 164 -7.23 -0.44 -13.85
C THR A 164 -6.63 -1.78 -13.39
N GLU A 165 -5.82 -1.75 -12.35
CA GLU A 165 -5.10 -2.90 -11.80
C GLU A 165 -5.63 -3.21 -10.39
N PRO A 166 -5.87 -4.48 -10.02
CA PRO A 166 -6.13 -4.83 -8.64
C PRO A 166 -4.89 -4.65 -7.77
N VAL A 167 -5.03 -4.68 -6.47
CA VAL A 167 -3.90 -4.83 -5.56
C VAL A 167 -3.14 -6.10 -5.91
N LEU A 168 -1.82 -6.03 -5.95
CA LEU A 168 -0.99 -7.14 -6.41
C LEU A 168 -0.23 -7.76 -5.25
N PRO A 169 -0.26 -9.11 -5.13
CA PRO A 169 0.65 -9.81 -4.26
C PRO A 169 2.10 -9.66 -4.77
N MET A 170 3.04 -9.70 -3.83
CA MET A 170 4.47 -9.66 -4.11
C MET A 170 5.14 -10.91 -3.54
N SER A 171 6.17 -11.39 -4.24
CA SER A 171 7.03 -12.43 -3.68
C SER A 171 7.96 -11.88 -2.60
N SER A 172 8.52 -12.77 -1.80
CA SER A 172 9.51 -12.41 -0.78
C SER A 172 10.77 -11.78 -1.37
N GLU A 173 11.17 -12.20 -2.57
CA GLU A 173 12.31 -11.63 -3.28
C GLU A 173 12.06 -10.18 -3.69
N ALA A 174 10.87 -9.90 -4.23
CA ALA A 174 10.48 -8.54 -4.58
C ALA A 174 10.37 -7.64 -3.35
N TYR A 175 9.86 -8.16 -2.24
CA TYR A 175 9.81 -7.44 -0.97
C TYR A 175 11.21 -7.16 -0.40
N ASN A 176 12.13 -8.11 -0.46
CA ASN A 176 13.52 -7.90 -0.04
C ASN A 176 14.22 -6.81 -0.85
N ALA A 177 13.88 -6.64 -2.13
CA ALA A 177 14.39 -5.54 -2.93
C ALA A 177 13.84 -4.17 -2.45
N VAL A 178 12.62 -4.11 -1.92
CA VAL A 178 12.08 -2.93 -1.25
C VAL A 178 12.86 -2.62 0.02
N LEU A 179 13.09 -3.64 0.86
CA LEU A 179 13.87 -3.49 2.10
C LEU A 179 15.30 -3.01 1.87
N GLY A 180 15.92 -3.41 0.76
CA GLY A 180 17.28 -2.97 0.38
C GLY A 180 17.38 -1.50 -0.02
N ASN A 181 16.26 -0.79 -0.16
CA ASN A 181 16.20 0.61 -0.58
C ASN A 181 15.39 1.49 0.41
N ILE A 182 15.34 1.12 1.68
CA ILE A 182 14.69 1.94 2.71
C ILE A 182 15.53 3.18 2.98
N TYR A 183 14.84 4.31 3.18
CA TYR A 183 15.45 5.55 3.62
C TYR A 183 16.09 5.38 5.01
N GLU A 184 17.39 5.57 5.08
CA GLU A 184 18.13 5.61 6.35
C GLU A 184 18.29 7.08 6.79
N ALA A 185 17.69 7.44 7.91
CA ALA A 185 17.84 8.77 8.48
C ALA A 185 19.29 8.96 8.98
N GLY A 186 20.09 9.67 8.20
CA GLY A 186 21.40 10.19 8.62
C GLY A 186 22.44 9.13 8.98
N ALA A 187 23.14 8.61 7.98
CA ALA A 187 24.48 8.08 8.17
C ALA A 187 25.50 9.22 8.15
#